data_6f66463dd20916fa3929654a24edbed1
#
_entry.id   6f66463dd20916fa3929654a24edbed1
#
_cell.length_a   1.000
_cell.length_b   1.000
_cell.length_c   1.000
_cell.angle_alpha   90.00
_cell.angle_beta   90.00
_cell.angle_gamma   90.00
#
_symmetry.space_group_name_H-M   'P 1'
#
loop_
_entity.id
_entity.type
_entity.pdbx_description
1 polymer ?
#
loop_
_entity_poly.entity_id
_entity_poly.type
_entity_poly.pdbx_seq_one_letter_code
_entity_poly.pdbx_strand_id
1 'polypeptide(L)'
;MKKDYQPTSAYALQLDAQDKLASFREAFLIDDPNLVYLDGNSLGRLPKAAIARAKQIVEEEWGRDLIRGWNKGWWEAPSRVGDKIGKIIGAGEGQTLVGDTVSLNLFKLATAALMLQPNKTRILTDTFNFPSDLYILQGIKKNLDNYHEIVLIGARDKDITPDIAALEDAIHEDTALVTLSHVVFKSGYLYDMQRIXXXXELAHAKGALVLWDLSHSVGSVPVHLDDCNADFAIGCTYKYLNGGPGAPAFFYVNKSIQEKLSSPVWGWWGQKNPFDFDLEAFRRTEPDCFVPDPGLFPA
;
A
#
# COMPACT_ATOMS: atom_id res chain seq x y z
N MET A 1 1.39 30.97 10.85
CA MET A 1 2.17 32.14 10.33
C MET A 1 2.37 31.96 8.84
N LYS A 2 1.84 32.86 8.01
CA LYS A 2 2.17 32.88 6.58
C LYS A 2 3.64 33.27 6.46
N LYS A 3 4.49 32.36 6.00
CA LYS A 3 5.86 32.72 5.64
C LYS A 3 5.80 33.75 4.50
N ASP A 4 6.49 34.86 4.65
CA ASP A 4 6.59 35.86 3.58
C ASP A 4 7.34 35.26 2.39
N TYR A 5 6.60 34.64 1.51
CA TYR A 5 7.15 34.01 0.30
C TYR A 5 7.69 35.07 -0.66
N GLN A 6 8.95 34.89 -1.08
CA GLN A 6 9.60 35.77 -2.05
C GLN A 6 10.06 34.94 -3.24
N PRO A 7 9.46 35.13 -4.43
CA PRO A 7 9.82 34.31 -5.60
C PRO A 7 11.13 34.84 -6.26
N THR A 8 12.22 34.72 -5.51
CA THR A 8 13.55 35.16 -5.98
C THR A 8 14.57 34.04 -5.78
N SER A 9 15.61 34.03 -6.64
CA SER A 9 16.73 33.08 -6.50
C SER A 9 17.44 33.22 -5.16
N ALA A 10 17.58 34.46 -4.66
CA ALA A 10 18.21 34.70 -3.35
C ALA A 10 17.43 34.01 -2.23
N TYR A 11 16.10 34.08 -2.25
CA TYR A 11 15.26 33.42 -1.26
C TYR A 11 15.37 31.90 -1.37
N ALA A 12 15.38 31.36 -2.60
CA ALA A 12 15.57 29.91 -2.81
C ALA A 12 16.92 29.44 -2.24
N LEU A 13 18.00 30.16 -2.52
CA LEU A 13 19.33 29.82 -2.00
C LEU A 13 19.37 29.89 -0.48
N GLN A 14 18.64 30.84 0.12
CA GLN A 14 18.54 30.95 1.57
C GLN A 14 17.84 29.71 2.15
N LEU A 15 16.77 29.22 1.51
CA LEU A 15 16.06 28.01 1.95
C LEU A 15 16.95 26.77 1.79
N ASP A 16 17.67 26.66 0.67
CA ASP A 16 18.61 25.56 0.42
C ASP A 16 19.69 25.51 1.51
N ALA A 17 20.22 26.66 1.91
CA ALA A 17 21.24 26.75 2.97
C ALA A 17 20.73 26.30 4.35
N GLN A 18 19.42 26.35 4.54
CA GLN A 18 18.78 25.95 5.81
C GLN A 18 18.19 24.53 5.76
N ASP A 19 18.29 23.84 4.62
CA ASP A 19 17.69 22.52 4.45
C ASP A 19 18.49 21.45 5.21
N LYS A 20 17.90 20.93 6.26
CA LYS A 20 18.50 19.88 7.09
C LYS A 20 18.59 18.54 6.35
N LEU A 21 17.87 18.38 5.24
CA LEU A 21 17.87 17.15 4.46
C LEU A 21 18.82 17.21 3.27
N ALA A 22 19.49 18.34 3.03
CA ALA A 22 20.34 18.54 1.84
C ALA A 22 21.35 17.42 1.65
N SER A 23 21.98 16.94 2.74
CA SER A 23 23.01 15.89 2.68
C SER A 23 22.48 14.56 2.14
N PHE A 24 21.17 14.28 2.27
CA PHE A 24 20.60 13.03 1.77
C PHE A 24 20.63 12.96 0.25
N ARG A 25 20.72 14.10 -0.45
CA ARG A 25 20.88 14.14 -1.90
C ARG A 25 22.08 13.27 -2.36
N GLU A 26 23.14 13.22 -1.57
CA GLU A 26 24.35 12.45 -1.87
C GLU A 26 24.12 10.93 -1.86
N ALA A 27 23.04 10.46 -1.25
CA ALA A 27 22.70 9.04 -1.22
C ALA A 27 22.15 8.52 -2.56
N PHE A 28 21.80 9.43 -3.48
CA PHE A 28 21.16 9.06 -4.74
C PHE A 28 22.11 9.25 -5.92
N LEU A 29 21.90 8.46 -6.97
CA LEU A 29 22.62 8.62 -8.23
C LEU A 29 22.09 9.83 -8.98
N ILE A 30 22.91 10.85 -9.12
CA ILE A 30 22.60 12.08 -9.84
C ILE A 30 23.81 12.35 -10.74
N ASP A 31 23.75 11.83 -11.97
CA ASP A 31 24.85 11.92 -12.92
C ASP A 31 24.70 13.13 -13.87
N ASP A 32 23.51 13.69 -13.97
CA ASP A 32 23.29 14.94 -14.71
C ASP A 32 22.87 16.04 -13.71
N PRO A 33 23.76 16.96 -13.38
CA PRO A 33 23.46 18.03 -12.44
C PRO A 33 22.47 19.06 -12.96
N ASN A 34 22.22 19.07 -14.29
CA ASN A 34 21.28 20.00 -14.90
C ASN A 34 19.85 19.46 -14.98
N LEU A 35 19.66 18.16 -14.71
CA LEU A 35 18.34 17.55 -14.74
C LEU A 35 17.55 17.94 -13.49
N VAL A 36 16.47 18.67 -13.68
CA VAL A 36 15.51 18.99 -12.63
C VAL A 36 14.45 17.88 -12.64
N TYR A 37 14.62 16.87 -11.77
CA TYR A 37 13.73 15.73 -11.70
C TYR A 37 12.74 15.90 -10.54
N LEU A 38 11.48 16.20 -10.87
CA LEU A 38 10.40 16.43 -9.90
C LEU A 38 9.30 15.37 -9.96
N ASP A 39 9.56 14.25 -10.66
CA ASP A 39 8.56 13.22 -10.90
C ASP A 39 8.75 11.97 -10.00
N GLY A 40 9.17 12.18 -8.76
CA GLY A 40 9.29 11.11 -7.77
C GLY A 40 7.97 10.42 -7.43
N ASN A 41 6.87 11.11 -7.72
CA ASN A 41 5.52 10.52 -7.60
C ASN A 41 5.22 9.49 -8.69
N SER A 42 6.02 9.40 -9.75
CA SER A 42 5.91 8.36 -10.77
C SER A 42 6.99 7.30 -10.60
N LEU A 43 8.23 7.71 -10.33
CA LEU A 43 9.36 6.81 -10.11
C LEU A 43 10.40 7.47 -9.21
N GLY A 44 10.77 6.84 -8.13
CA GLY A 44 11.80 7.34 -7.23
C GLY A 44 13.20 7.25 -7.86
N ARG A 45 14.11 8.13 -7.40
CA ARG A 45 15.51 8.09 -7.84
C ARG A 45 16.24 6.87 -7.28
N LEU A 46 17.24 6.41 -8.01
CA LEU A 46 18.06 5.26 -7.65
C LEU A 46 18.96 5.58 -6.44
N PRO A 47 18.80 4.91 -5.29
CA PRO A 47 19.76 5.04 -4.19
C PRO A 47 21.08 4.32 -4.54
N LYS A 48 22.21 4.94 -4.24
CA LYS A 48 23.53 4.31 -4.50
C LYS A 48 23.67 2.97 -3.78
N ALA A 49 23.12 2.87 -2.56
CA ALA A 49 23.16 1.61 -1.78
C ALA A 49 22.41 0.46 -2.49
N ALA A 50 21.38 0.77 -3.28
CA ALA A 50 20.63 -0.26 -4.02
C ALA A 50 21.51 -0.93 -5.09
N ILE A 51 22.42 -0.17 -5.72
CA ILE A 51 23.35 -0.71 -6.72
C ILE A 51 24.23 -1.80 -6.09
N ALA A 52 24.84 -1.49 -4.96
CA ALA A 52 25.73 -2.41 -4.25
C ALA A 52 24.95 -3.65 -3.77
N ARG A 53 23.75 -3.43 -3.24
CA ARG A 53 22.90 -4.52 -2.74
C ARG A 53 22.43 -5.44 -3.88
N ALA A 54 22.03 -4.89 -5.02
CA ALA A 54 21.63 -5.67 -6.19
C ALA A 54 22.79 -6.54 -6.69
N LYS A 55 23.99 -5.97 -6.75
CA LYS A 55 25.19 -6.71 -7.14
C LYS A 55 25.45 -7.88 -6.18
N GLN A 56 25.38 -7.63 -4.88
CA GLN A 56 25.55 -8.66 -3.85
C GLN A 56 24.53 -9.79 -4.01
N ILE A 57 23.25 -9.45 -4.22
CA ILE A 57 22.19 -10.45 -4.41
C ILE A 57 22.51 -11.34 -5.61
N VAL A 58 22.88 -10.72 -6.74
CA VAL A 58 23.13 -11.47 -7.97
C VAL A 58 24.38 -12.35 -7.85
N GLU A 59 25.49 -11.79 -7.38
CA GLU A 59 26.79 -12.48 -7.37
C GLU A 59 26.90 -13.49 -6.24
N GLU A 60 26.40 -13.15 -5.06
CA GLU A 60 26.64 -13.96 -3.85
C GLU A 60 25.43 -14.84 -3.52
N GLU A 61 24.29 -14.21 -3.28
CA GLU A 61 23.11 -14.94 -2.80
C GLU A 61 22.57 -15.87 -3.87
N TRP A 62 22.39 -15.38 -5.09
CA TRP A 62 21.96 -16.20 -6.21
C TRP A 62 23.14 -17.00 -6.78
N GLY A 63 24.21 -16.32 -7.17
CA GLY A 63 25.31 -16.94 -7.90
C GLY A 63 26.07 -18.02 -7.13
N ARG A 64 26.30 -17.82 -5.84
CA ARG A 64 27.04 -18.76 -5.00
C ARG A 64 26.17 -19.62 -4.11
N ASP A 65 25.15 -19.01 -3.47
CA ASP A 65 24.32 -19.72 -2.48
C ASP A 65 23.25 -20.58 -3.16
N LEU A 66 22.72 -20.14 -4.30
CA LEU A 66 21.68 -20.87 -5.03
C LEU A 66 20.48 -21.15 -4.10
N ILE A 67 19.93 -22.36 -4.11
CA ILE A 67 18.78 -22.75 -3.32
C ILE A 67 18.99 -22.54 -1.81
N ARG A 68 20.25 -22.55 -1.35
CA ARG A 68 20.55 -22.31 0.07
C ARG A 68 20.19 -20.90 0.53
N GLY A 69 19.99 -19.96 -0.40
CA GLY A 69 19.50 -18.61 -0.09
C GLY A 69 18.20 -18.60 0.68
N TRP A 70 17.34 -19.61 0.47
CA TRP A 70 16.10 -19.73 1.23
C TRP A 70 16.34 -19.74 2.74
N ASN A 71 17.36 -20.48 3.19
CA ASN A 71 17.70 -20.61 4.60
C ASN A 71 18.63 -19.49 5.09
N LYS A 72 18.94 -18.52 4.25
CA LYS A 72 19.81 -17.39 4.57
C LYS A 72 19.10 -16.04 4.48
N GLY A 73 17.77 -16.05 4.52
CA GLY A 73 16.97 -14.85 4.64
C GLY A 73 16.03 -14.53 3.49
N TRP A 74 16.00 -15.35 2.43
CA TRP A 74 15.01 -15.12 1.36
C TRP A 74 13.59 -15.45 1.85
N TRP A 75 13.48 -16.51 2.67
CA TRP A 75 12.17 -16.91 3.21
C TRP A 75 11.53 -15.77 3.99
N GLU A 76 12.31 -15.08 4.81
CA GLU A 76 11.83 -14.00 5.66
C GLU A 76 11.85 -12.63 4.98
N ALA A 77 12.37 -12.52 3.75
CA ALA A 77 12.55 -11.22 3.11
C ALA A 77 11.25 -10.41 3.00
N PRO A 78 10.11 -11.02 2.58
CA PRO A 78 8.86 -10.27 2.49
C PRO A 78 8.40 -9.65 3.81
N SER A 79 8.43 -10.42 4.89
CA SER A 79 8.03 -9.93 6.22
C SER A 79 9.04 -8.95 6.79
N ARG A 80 10.33 -9.28 6.69
CA ARG A 80 11.41 -8.40 7.20
C ARG A 80 11.41 -7.02 6.52
N VAL A 81 11.15 -6.97 5.20
CA VAL A 81 11.04 -5.70 4.47
C VAL A 81 9.69 -5.06 4.79
N GLY A 82 8.64 -5.87 4.90
CA GLY A 82 7.31 -5.40 5.31
C GLY A 82 7.36 -4.66 6.64
N ASP A 83 8.02 -5.22 7.66
CA ASP A 83 8.14 -4.58 8.97
C ASP A 83 8.90 -3.24 8.91
N LYS A 84 9.87 -3.13 7.99
CA LYS A 84 10.54 -1.84 7.78
C LYS A 84 9.59 -0.79 7.19
N ILE A 85 8.76 -1.20 6.23
CA ILE A 85 7.72 -0.32 5.67
C ILE A 85 6.67 -0.03 6.75
N GLY A 86 6.31 -1.04 7.55
CA GLY A 86 5.39 -0.90 8.68
C GLY A 86 5.76 0.28 9.57
N LYS A 87 7.04 0.42 9.91
CA LYS A 87 7.53 1.54 10.73
C LYS A 87 7.31 2.90 10.06
N ILE A 88 7.30 2.95 8.72
CA ILE A 88 7.07 4.20 7.96
C ILE A 88 5.58 4.55 7.93
N ILE A 89 4.71 3.53 7.92
CA ILE A 89 3.26 3.73 7.82
C ILE A 89 2.54 3.61 9.17
N GLY A 90 3.29 3.57 10.28
CA GLY A 90 2.70 3.52 11.61
C GLY A 90 1.99 2.21 11.91
N ALA A 91 2.57 1.10 11.46
CA ALA A 91 2.03 -0.24 11.66
C ALA A 91 2.94 -1.07 12.58
N GLY A 92 2.35 -1.87 13.42
CA GLY A 92 3.07 -2.81 14.28
C GLY A 92 3.71 -3.96 13.50
N GLU A 93 4.58 -4.69 14.18
CA GLU A 93 5.28 -5.83 13.60
C GLU A 93 4.28 -6.93 13.17
N GLY A 94 4.53 -7.54 12.01
CA GLY A 94 3.70 -8.61 11.47
C GLY A 94 2.42 -8.14 10.77
N GLN A 95 2.24 -6.84 10.59
CA GLN A 95 1.05 -6.31 9.93
C GLN A 95 1.28 -5.94 8.46
N THR A 96 2.56 -5.86 8.04
CA THR A 96 2.90 -5.40 6.69
C THR A 96 3.74 -6.44 5.98
N LEU A 97 3.45 -6.67 4.70
CA LEU A 97 4.20 -7.60 3.88
C LEU A 97 4.49 -7.02 2.50
N VAL A 98 5.64 -7.41 1.94
CA VAL A 98 6.01 -7.01 0.57
C VAL A 98 5.76 -8.19 -0.37
N GLY A 99 5.02 -7.93 -1.44
CA GLY A 99 4.74 -8.93 -2.46
C GLY A 99 3.85 -8.36 -3.56
N ASP A 100 3.84 -9.01 -4.69
CA ASP A 100 2.94 -8.75 -5.81
C ASP A 100 2.97 -7.31 -6.34
N THR A 101 1.86 -6.90 -6.92
CA THR A 101 1.60 -5.54 -7.41
C THR A 101 0.50 -4.90 -6.59
N VAL A 102 0.38 -3.58 -6.67
CA VAL A 102 -0.74 -2.85 -6.04
C VAL A 102 -2.08 -3.44 -6.49
N SER A 103 -2.23 -3.70 -7.79
CA SER A 103 -3.48 -4.23 -8.35
C SER A 103 -3.84 -5.60 -7.77
N LEU A 104 -2.85 -6.50 -7.65
CA LEU A 104 -3.13 -7.84 -7.11
C LEU A 104 -3.37 -7.78 -5.60
N ASN A 105 -2.64 -6.93 -4.88
CA ASN A 105 -2.87 -6.74 -3.45
C ASN A 105 -4.26 -6.14 -3.20
N LEU A 106 -4.67 -5.15 -4.02
CA LEU A 106 -6.04 -4.61 -3.94
C LEU A 106 -7.08 -5.70 -4.19
N PHE A 107 -6.87 -6.51 -5.24
CA PHE A 107 -7.77 -7.62 -5.55
C PHE A 107 -7.90 -8.57 -4.35
N LYS A 108 -6.77 -8.97 -3.76
CA LYS A 108 -6.77 -9.92 -2.63
C LYS A 108 -7.47 -9.34 -1.41
N LEU A 109 -7.10 -8.12 -1.00
CA LEU A 109 -7.64 -7.53 0.22
C LEU A 109 -9.11 -7.13 0.07
N ALA A 110 -9.49 -6.52 -1.05
CA ALA A 110 -10.89 -6.14 -1.28
C ALA A 110 -11.78 -7.39 -1.36
N THR A 111 -11.33 -8.44 -2.06
CA THR A 111 -12.11 -9.70 -2.11
C THR A 111 -12.23 -10.32 -0.72
N ALA A 112 -11.14 -10.37 0.05
CA ALA A 112 -11.16 -10.92 1.43
C ALA A 112 -12.12 -10.10 2.33
N ALA A 113 -12.11 -8.77 2.19
CA ALA A 113 -13.02 -7.89 2.91
C ALA A 113 -14.50 -8.20 2.59
N LEU A 114 -14.81 -8.36 1.30
CA LEU A 114 -16.17 -8.68 0.85
C LEU A 114 -16.60 -10.08 1.33
N MET A 115 -15.68 -11.06 1.29
CA MET A 115 -15.97 -12.41 1.80
C MET A 115 -16.24 -12.40 3.30
N LEU A 116 -15.61 -11.50 4.05
CA LEU A 116 -15.87 -11.34 5.49
C LEU A 116 -17.23 -10.67 5.76
N GLN A 117 -17.80 -10.01 4.75
CA GLN A 117 -19.06 -9.23 4.85
C GLN A 117 -20.12 -9.76 3.88
N PRO A 118 -20.49 -11.05 3.94
CA PRO A 118 -21.29 -11.69 2.87
C PRO A 118 -22.70 -11.12 2.69
N ASN A 119 -23.21 -10.41 3.68
CA ASN A 119 -24.58 -9.85 3.63
C ASN A 119 -24.59 -8.38 3.20
N LYS A 120 -23.44 -7.79 2.91
CA LYS A 120 -23.34 -6.40 2.50
C LYS A 120 -23.05 -6.30 1.01
N THR A 121 -23.59 -5.26 0.38
CA THR A 121 -23.64 -5.20 -1.08
C THR A 121 -22.93 -3.99 -1.69
N ARG A 122 -22.39 -3.07 -0.86
CA ARG A 122 -21.84 -1.82 -1.40
C ARG A 122 -20.34 -1.70 -1.16
N ILE A 123 -19.64 -1.30 -2.21
CA ILE A 123 -18.24 -0.86 -2.17
C ILE A 123 -18.26 0.64 -2.39
N LEU A 124 -17.88 1.40 -1.39
CA LEU A 124 -17.89 2.86 -1.46
C LEU A 124 -16.46 3.35 -1.80
N THR A 125 -16.37 4.22 -2.78
CA THR A 125 -15.11 4.80 -3.20
C THR A 125 -15.38 6.18 -3.84
N ASP A 126 -14.34 6.79 -4.39
CA ASP A 126 -14.49 8.09 -5.03
C ASP A 126 -13.88 8.12 -6.45
N THR A 127 -14.10 9.24 -7.14
CA THR A 127 -13.57 9.44 -8.49
C THR A 127 -12.09 9.85 -8.50
N PHE A 128 -11.46 9.90 -7.33
CA PHE A 128 -10.08 10.36 -7.16
C PHE A 128 -9.07 9.23 -7.06
N ASN A 129 -9.53 7.99 -6.92
CA ASN A 129 -8.64 6.84 -6.95
C ASN A 129 -7.94 6.73 -8.29
N PHE A 130 -6.77 6.12 -8.29
CA PHE A 130 -6.09 5.83 -9.54
C PHE A 130 -6.96 4.90 -10.38
N PRO A 131 -7.08 5.11 -11.70
CA PRO A 131 -8.05 4.35 -12.52
C PRO A 131 -7.94 2.83 -12.41
N SER A 132 -6.72 2.29 -12.23
CA SER A 132 -6.55 0.83 -12.07
C SER A 132 -7.29 0.28 -10.85
N ASP A 133 -7.42 1.07 -9.78
CA ASP A 133 -8.12 0.62 -8.57
C ASP A 133 -9.60 0.41 -8.88
N LEU A 134 -10.19 1.36 -9.61
CA LEU A 134 -11.59 1.22 -10.03
C LEU A 134 -11.77 0.03 -10.97
N TYR A 135 -10.80 -0.23 -11.87
CA TYR A 135 -10.85 -1.39 -12.75
C TYR A 135 -10.80 -2.70 -11.96
N ILE A 136 -9.95 -2.77 -10.91
CA ILE A 136 -9.88 -3.95 -10.04
C ILE A 136 -11.20 -4.17 -9.31
N LEU A 137 -11.79 -3.10 -8.75
CA LEU A 137 -13.09 -3.22 -8.07
C LEU A 137 -14.19 -3.70 -9.04
N GLN A 138 -14.20 -3.19 -10.28
CA GLN A 138 -15.13 -3.63 -11.32
C GLN A 138 -14.93 -5.12 -11.66
N GLY A 139 -13.67 -5.55 -11.73
CA GLY A 139 -13.32 -6.95 -11.97
C GLY A 139 -13.78 -7.85 -10.82
N ILE A 140 -13.58 -7.43 -9.58
CA ILE A 140 -14.05 -8.15 -8.39
C ILE A 140 -15.58 -8.27 -8.44
N LYS A 141 -16.28 -7.15 -8.68
CA LYS A 141 -17.74 -7.15 -8.81
C LYS A 141 -18.20 -8.20 -9.82
N LYS A 142 -17.59 -8.21 -11.01
CA LYS A 142 -17.93 -9.16 -12.07
C LYS A 142 -17.68 -10.61 -11.64
N ASN A 143 -16.58 -10.88 -10.96
CA ASN A 143 -16.21 -12.22 -10.50
C ASN A 143 -17.12 -12.72 -9.38
N LEU A 144 -17.79 -11.81 -8.67
CA LEU A 144 -18.76 -12.12 -7.61
C LEU A 144 -20.20 -11.97 -8.13
N ASP A 145 -20.42 -12.34 -9.40
CA ASP A 145 -21.75 -12.38 -10.06
C ASP A 145 -22.52 -11.06 -10.01
N ASN A 146 -21.80 -9.94 -9.98
CA ASN A 146 -22.35 -8.58 -9.88
C ASN A 146 -23.20 -8.34 -8.63
N TYR A 147 -22.98 -9.10 -7.57
CA TYR A 147 -23.70 -8.96 -6.30
C TYR A 147 -23.48 -7.58 -5.68
N HIS A 148 -22.29 -7.02 -5.84
CA HIS A 148 -21.93 -5.75 -5.20
C HIS A 148 -22.18 -4.56 -6.11
N GLU A 149 -22.56 -3.43 -5.52
CA GLU A 149 -22.65 -2.14 -6.18
C GLU A 149 -21.40 -1.32 -5.85
N ILE A 150 -20.78 -0.69 -6.85
CA ILE A 150 -19.71 0.27 -6.62
C ILE A 150 -20.31 1.67 -6.62
N VAL A 151 -20.23 2.34 -5.47
CA VAL A 151 -20.76 3.69 -5.28
C VAL A 151 -19.60 4.67 -5.38
N LEU A 152 -19.65 5.55 -6.37
CA LEU A 152 -18.59 6.53 -6.66
C LEU A 152 -19.02 7.92 -6.17
N ILE A 153 -18.27 8.48 -5.24
CA ILE A 153 -18.50 9.84 -4.78
C ILE A 153 -17.66 10.79 -5.63
N GLY A 154 -18.31 11.80 -6.17
CA GLY A 154 -17.67 12.78 -7.05
C GLY A 154 -16.94 13.88 -6.30
N ALA A 155 -16.41 14.80 -7.09
CA ALA A 155 -15.70 15.98 -6.58
C ALA A 155 -16.67 17.03 -6.07
N ARG A 156 -16.19 17.79 -5.11
CA ARG A 156 -16.86 18.99 -4.63
C ARG A 156 -16.67 20.17 -5.60
N ASP A 157 -15.54 20.16 -6.33
CA ASP A 157 -15.13 21.27 -7.20
C ASP A 157 -14.23 20.76 -8.35
N LYS A 158 -14.74 20.64 -9.55
CA LYS A 158 -13.99 20.32 -10.77
C LYS A 158 -12.80 19.37 -10.58
N ASP A 159 -13.00 18.29 -9.84
CA ASP A 159 -12.02 17.21 -9.63
C ASP A 159 -10.74 17.64 -8.86
N ILE A 160 -10.85 18.59 -7.95
CA ILE A 160 -9.72 19.00 -7.08
C ILE A 160 -9.90 18.47 -5.66
N THR A 161 -11.09 18.71 -5.08
CA THR A 161 -11.35 18.43 -3.67
C THR A 161 -12.42 17.36 -3.50
N PRO A 162 -12.11 16.25 -2.81
CA PRO A 162 -13.13 15.25 -2.49
C PRO A 162 -14.25 15.84 -1.62
N ASP A 163 -15.46 15.33 -1.79
CA ASP A 163 -16.60 15.72 -0.97
C ASP A 163 -16.71 14.76 0.23
N ILE A 164 -16.05 15.13 1.32
CA ILE A 164 -16.00 14.29 2.54
C ILE A 164 -17.40 14.11 3.13
N ALA A 165 -18.23 15.17 3.11
CA ALA A 165 -19.59 15.07 3.65
C ALA A 165 -20.44 14.08 2.83
N ALA A 166 -20.34 14.15 1.51
CA ALA A 166 -21.04 13.18 0.65
C ALA A 166 -20.51 11.75 0.86
N LEU A 167 -19.21 11.61 1.12
CA LEU A 167 -18.63 10.29 1.43
C LEU A 167 -19.19 9.75 2.75
N GLU A 168 -19.21 10.58 3.79
CA GLU A 168 -19.78 10.22 5.10
C GLU A 168 -21.27 9.85 4.98
N ASP A 169 -22.04 10.65 4.27
CA ASP A 169 -23.48 10.42 4.05
C ASP A 169 -23.74 9.11 3.27
N ALA A 170 -22.79 8.67 2.47
CA ALA A 170 -22.94 7.46 1.65
C ALA A 170 -22.61 6.16 2.40
N ILE A 171 -22.06 6.25 3.64
CA ILE A 171 -21.76 5.05 4.43
C ILE A 171 -23.03 4.55 5.10
N HIS A 172 -23.51 3.38 4.66
CA HIS A 172 -24.75 2.77 5.13
C HIS A 172 -24.50 1.39 5.74
N GLU A 173 -25.55 0.80 6.29
CA GLU A 173 -25.48 -0.54 6.92
C GLU A 173 -25.08 -1.64 5.92
N ASP A 174 -25.34 -1.41 4.63
CA ASP A 174 -24.99 -2.35 3.56
C ASP A 174 -23.62 -2.07 2.92
N THR A 175 -22.87 -1.09 3.43
CA THR A 175 -21.50 -0.82 2.97
C THR A 175 -20.56 -1.89 3.53
N ALA A 176 -19.95 -2.66 2.63
CA ALA A 176 -18.98 -3.70 3.01
C ALA A 176 -17.55 -3.11 3.11
N LEU A 177 -17.20 -2.24 2.17
CA LEU A 177 -15.83 -1.75 2.04
C LEU A 177 -15.84 -0.27 1.62
N VAL A 178 -15.04 0.53 2.28
CA VAL A 178 -14.68 1.89 1.84
C VAL A 178 -13.22 1.84 1.38
N THR A 179 -12.93 2.29 0.15
CA THR A 179 -11.56 2.29 -0.36
C THR A 179 -11.21 3.62 -1.02
N LEU A 180 -10.08 4.20 -0.59
CA LEU A 180 -9.66 5.57 -0.98
C LEU A 180 -8.15 5.63 -1.17
N SER A 181 -7.69 6.48 -2.08
CA SER A 181 -6.27 6.85 -2.19
C SER A 181 -5.96 7.94 -1.17
N HIS A 182 -4.97 7.73 -0.29
CA HIS A 182 -4.62 8.69 0.77
C HIS A 182 -4.15 10.03 0.20
N VAL A 183 -3.40 10.00 -0.92
CA VAL A 183 -3.05 11.22 -1.66
C VAL A 183 -3.58 11.08 -3.08
N VAL A 184 -4.41 12.02 -3.48
CA VAL A 184 -5.02 12.05 -4.82
C VAL A 184 -3.96 12.36 -5.87
N PHE A 185 -3.80 11.48 -6.86
CA PHE A 185 -2.72 11.59 -7.84
C PHE A 185 -2.84 12.83 -8.74
N LYS A 186 -4.05 13.31 -9.00
CA LYS A 186 -4.28 14.46 -9.87
C LYS A 186 -4.05 15.80 -9.18
N SER A 187 -4.61 15.95 -7.97
CA SER A 187 -4.65 17.25 -7.29
C SER A 187 -3.63 17.37 -6.15
N GLY A 188 -3.07 16.26 -5.69
CA GLY A 188 -2.22 16.24 -4.50
C GLY A 188 -3.02 16.44 -3.21
N TYR A 189 -4.35 16.33 -3.27
CA TYR A 189 -5.16 16.43 -2.06
C TYR A 189 -4.76 15.29 -1.11
N LEU A 190 -4.48 15.65 0.13
CA LEU A 190 -4.15 14.69 1.20
C LEU A 190 -5.37 14.49 2.06
N TYR A 191 -5.90 13.27 2.09
CA TYR A 191 -6.96 12.94 3.03
C TYR A 191 -6.41 12.93 4.45
N ASP A 192 -7.12 13.56 5.35
CA ASP A 192 -6.81 13.51 6.78
C ASP A 192 -7.34 12.16 7.31
N MET A 193 -6.45 11.19 7.49
CA MET A 193 -6.83 9.84 7.96
C MET A 193 -7.53 9.90 9.33
N GLN A 194 -7.10 10.79 10.23
CA GLN A 194 -7.72 10.88 11.55
C GLN A 194 -9.16 11.42 11.43
N ARG A 195 -9.39 12.37 10.56
CA ARG A 195 -10.74 12.86 10.28
C ARG A 195 -11.60 11.79 9.62
N ILE A 196 -11.03 11.09 8.71
CA ILE A 196 -11.71 9.97 8.07
C ILE A 196 -11.81 8.73 8.98
N UNK A 197 -11.08 8.68 9.87
CA UNK A 197 -11.24 7.71 10.86
C UNK A 197 -12.48 7.91 11.64
N UNK A 198 -12.78 9.05 11.64
CA UNK A 198 -14.04 9.26 12.08
C UNK A 198 -15.07 8.69 11.17
N UNK A 199 -14.75 8.76 10.12
CA UNK A 199 -15.43 8.05 9.17
C UNK A 199 -15.22 6.62 9.24
N UNK A 200 -14.16 6.37 9.56
CA UNK A 200 -13.87 5.06 9.84
C UNK A 200 -14.61 4.60 11.02
N GLU A 201 -14.65 5.33 12.02
CA GLU A 201 -15.54 5.03 13.15
C GLU A 201 -16.98 4.88 12.70
N LEU A 202 -17.43 5.75 11.85
CA LEU A 202 -18.75 5.61 11.22
C LEU A 202 -18.84 4.35 10.37
N ALA A 203 -17.82 4.09 9.57
CA ALA A 203 -17.77 2.86 8.75
C ALA A 203 -17.79 1.62 9.66
N HIS A 204 -16.94 1.60 10.66
CA HIS A 204 -16.90 0.49 11.63
C HIS A 204 -18.21 0.37 12.43
N ALA A 205 -18.81 1.49 12.82
CA ALA A 205 -20.13 1.48 13.48
C ALA A 205 -21.21 0.89 12.59
N LYS A 206 -21.07 1.06 11.27
CA LYS A 206 -21.92 0.42 10.26
C LYS A 206 -21.41 -0.95 9.84
N GLY A 207 -20.27 -1.39 10.40
CA GLY A 207 -19.64 -2.68 10.09
C GLY A 207 -18.94 -2.74 8.74
N ALA A 208 -18.60 -1.59 8.17
CA ALA A 208 -17.79 -1.53 6.93
C ALA A 208 -16.30 -1.59 7.27
N LEU A 209 -15.50 -2.12 6.35
CA LEU A 209 -14.04 -2.15 6.46
C LEU A 209 -13.44 -1.03 5.60
N VAL A 210 -12.23 -0.60 5.95
CA VAL A 210 -11.56 0.54 5.28
C VAL A 210 -10.22 0.10 4.69
N LEU A 211 -10.00 0.41 3.41
CA LEU A 211 -8.77 0.11 2.69
C LEU A 211 -8.17 1.39 2.08
N TRP A 212 -6.91 1.66 2.39
CA TRP A 212 -6.18 2.82 1.86
C TRP A 212 -5.20 2.42 0.77
N ASP A 213 -5.17 3.16 -0.34
CA ASP A 213 -4.03 3.12 -1.26
C ASP A 213 -3.03 4.21 -0.85
N LEU A 214 -1.85 3.79 -0.44
CA LEU A 214 -0.77 4.64 0.03
C LEU A 214 0.29 4.91 -1.05
N SER A 215 0.03 4.58 -2.29
CA SER A 215 1.05 4.64 -3.37
C SER A 215 1.65 6.04 -3.55
N HIS A 216 0.90 7.10 -3.20
CA HIS A 216 1.37 8.48 -3.30
C HIS A 216 1.65 9.13 -1.94
N SER A 217 1.52 8.37 -0.84
CA SER A 217 1.75 8.92 0.50
C SER A 217 2.93 8.27 1.22
N VAL A 218 3.10 6.95 1.08
CA VAL A 218 4.18 6.25 1.79
C VAL A 218 5.55 6.83 1.36
N GLY A 219 6.30 7.31 2.35
CA GLY A 219 7.61 7.93 2.12
C GLY A 219 7.57 9.41 1.76
N SER A 220 6.37 9.99 1.57
CA SER A 220 6.25 11.42 1.25
C SER A 220 5.54 12.24 2.33
N VAL A 221 4.57 11.64 3.02
CA VAL A 221 3.87 12.27 4.14
C VAL A 221 3.77 11.29 5.31
N PRO A 222 3.59 11.78 6.54
CA PRO A 222 3.37 10.87 7.68
C PRO A 222 2.10 10.03 7.49
N VAL A 223 2.20 8.76 7.85
CA VAL A 223 1.10 7.80 7.80
C VAL A 223 1.07 7.07 9.15
N HIS A 224 -0.11 6.89 9.73
CA HIS A 224 -0.29 6.31 11.07
C HIS A 224 -1.46 5.33 11.07
N LEU A 225 -1.30 4.17 10.42
CA LEU A 225 -2.40 3.22 10.18
C LEU A 225 -3.01 2.66 11.46
N ASP A 226 -2.16 2.24 12.42
CA ASP A 226 -2.66 1.68 13.68
C ASP A 226 -3.39 2.74 14.50
N ASP A 227 -2.86 3.98 14.56
CA ASP A 227 -3.49 5.08 15.29
C ASP A 227 -4.85 5.46 14.69
N CYS A 228 -4.99 5.30 13.37
CA CYS A 228 -6.24 5.60 12.66
C CYS A 228 -7.18 4.39 12.58
N ASN A 229 -6.77 3.26 13.16
CA ASN A 229 -7.53 2.01 13.14
C ASN A 229 -7.94 1.59 11.72
N ALA A 230 -7.05 1.77 10.75
CA ALA A 230 -7.30 1.30 9.37
C ALA A 230 -7.32 -0.23 9.35
N ASP A 231 -8.17 -0.81 8.52
CA ASP A 231 -8.24 -2.28 8.39
C ASP A 231 -7.19 -2.79 7.42
N PHE A 232 -7.04 -2.11 6.28
CA PHE A 232 -6.15 -2.51 5.21
C PHE A 232 -5.43 -1.31 4.61
N ALA A 233 -4.26 -1.58 4.05
CA ALA A 233 -3.63 -0.64 3.14
C ALA A 233 -2.80 -1.39 2.10
N ILE A 234 -2.61 -0.73 0.95
CA ILE A 234 -1.73 -1.19 -0.13
C ILE A 234 -0.84 -0.02 -0.54
N GLY A 235 0.26 -0.32 -1.23
CA GLY A 235 1.07 0.75 -1.80
C GLY A 235 2.22 0.20 -2.62
N CYS A 236 2.66 0.98 -3.58
CA CYS A 236 3.83 0.61 -4.39
C CYS A 236 5.13 1.02 -3.71
N THR A 237 6.21 0.34 -4.05
CA THR A 237 7.54 0.67 -3.50
C THR A 237 8.40 1.46 -4.49
N TYR A 238 8.03 1.51 -5.77
CA TYR A 238 8.89 2.10 -6.80
C TYR A 238 8.83 3.64 -6.86
N LYS A 239 7.85 4.27 -6.20
CA LYS A 239 7.73 5.74 -6.15
C LYS A 239 8.63 6.28 -5.03
N TYR A 240 8.03 6.82 -3.97
CA TYR A 240 8.77 7.50 -2.90
C TYR A 240 9.62 6.58 -2.03
N LEU A 241 9.38 5.25 -2.06
CA LEU A 241 10.26 4.30 -1.38
C LEU A 241 11.48 3.90 -2.23
N ASN A 242 11.58 4.38 -3.46
CA ASN A 242 12.75 4.24 -4.34
C ASN A 242 13.15 2.78 -4.62
N GLY A 243 12.16 1.87 -4.66
CA GLY A 243 12.42 0.45 -4.90
C GLY A 243 12.83 0.11 -6.33
N GLY A 244 12.61 1.02 -7.28
CA GLY A 244 12.96 0.83 -8.68
C GLY A 244 11.85 0.24 -9.53
N PRO A 245 12.00 0.27 -10.85
CA PRO A 245 10.99 -0.25 -11.76
C PRO A 245 10.79 -1.76 -11.53
N GLY A 246 9.53 -2.17 -11.46
CA GLY A 246 9.17 -3.58 -11.24
C GLY A 246 9.29 -4.05 -9.81
N ALA A 247 9.65 -3.16 -8.86
CA ALA A 247 9.71 -3.53 -7.46
C ALA A 247 8.34 -3.98 -6.96
N PRO A 248 8.27 -5.04 -6.12
CA PRO A 248 7.00 -5.51 -5.59
C PRO A 248 6.33 -4.46 -4.72
N ALA A 249 5.01 -4.53 -4.65
CA ALA A 249 4.20 -3.68 -3.80
C ALA A 249 4.25 -4.17 -2.34
N PHE A 250 3.57 -3.46 -1.46
CA PHE A 250 3.34 -3.93 -0.10
C PHE A 250 1.84 -3.86 0.22
N PHE A 251 1.47 -4.55 1.26
CA PHE A 251 0.14 -4.42 1.84
C PHE A 251 0.21 -4.54 3.36
N TYR A 252 -0.80 -3.99 4.00
CA TYR A 252 -0.98 -3.98 5.45
C TYR A 252 -2.34 -4.57 5.78
N VAL A 253 -2.38 -5.36 6.83
CA VAL A 253 -3.63 -5.88 7.41
C VAL A 253 -3.56 -5.66 8.93
N ASN A 254 -4.55 -4.98 9.47
CA ASN A 254 -4.65 -4.72 10.90
C ASN A 254 -4.69 -6.05 11.65
N LYS A 255 -3.90 -6.16 12.72
CA LYS A 255 -3.78 -7.38 13.51
C LYS A 255 -5.12 -7.88 14.04
N SER A 256 -6.04 -6.97 14.35
CA SER A 256 -7.36 -7.32 14.93
C SER A 256 -8.24 -8.14 13.99
N ILE A 257 -7.96 -8.10 12.68
CA ILE A 257 -8.78 -8.81 11.68
C ILE A 257 -8.03 -9.93 10.96
N GLN A 258 -6.71 -10.07 11.16
CA GLN A 258 -5.91 -11.08 10.45
C GLN A 258 -6.49 -12.49 10.57
N GLU A 259 -6.90 -12.88 11.79
CA GLU A 259 -7.42 -14.21 12.07
C GLU A 259 -8.71 -14.53 11.31
N LYS A 260 -9.50 -13.50 11.01
CA LYS A 260 -10.82 -13.65 10.39
C LYS A 260 -10.75 -13.71 8.86
N LEU A 261 -9.63 -13.29 8.28
CA LEU A 261 -9.53 -13.14 6.82
C LEU A 261 -9.17 -14.47 6.15
N SER A 262 -9.63 -14.62 4.93
CA SER A 262 -9.21 -15.70 4.04
C SER A 262 -8.76 -15.09 2.72
N SER A 263 -7.59 -15.46 2.26
CA SER A 263 -7.11 -15.00 0.94
C SER A 263 -7.95 -15.65 -0.16
N PRO A 264 -8.36 -14.91 -1.19
CA PRO A 264 -9.01 -15.52 -2.34
C PRO A 264 -8.03 -16.30 -3.24
N VAL A 265 -6.74 -16.14 -3.01
CA VAL A 265 -5.68 -16.84 -3.77
C VAL A 265 -4.91 -17.71 -2.78
N TRP A 266 -4.93 -19.02 -2.99
CA TRP A 266 -4.25 -19.98 -2.15
C TRP A 266 -2.96 -20.41 -2.84
N GLY A 267 -1.83 -20.06 -2.24
CA GLY A 267 -0.52 -20.38 -2.76
C GLY A 267 0.27 -21.31 -1.85
N TRP A 268 1.33 -21.86 -2.39
CA TRP A 268 2.19 -22.80 -1.67
C TRP A 268 2.69 -22.24 -0.33
N TRP A 269 3.10 -20.98 -0.33
CA TRP A 269 3.70 -20.35 0.86
C TRP A 269 2.68 -20.08 1.96
N GLY A 270 1.38 -19.95 1.62
CA GLY A 270 0.31 -19.81 2.60
C GLY A 270 -0.15 -21.11 3.23
N GLN A 271 0.38 -22.25 2.75
CA GLN A 271 0.07 -23.56 3.32
C GLN A 271 0.78 -23.72 4.67
N LYS A 272 0.06 -24.29 5.66
CA LYS A 272 0.56 -24.51 7.02
C LYS A 272 1.91 -25.25 7.05
N ASN A 273 2.04 -26.26 6.22
CA ASN A 273 3.27 -27.05 6.11
C ASN A 273 3.66 -27.12 4.61
N PRO A 274 4.22 -26.05 4.05
CA PRO A 274 4.42 -26.00 2.59
C PRO A 274 5.35 -27.09 2.04
N PHE A 275 6.26 -27.61 2.85
CA PHE A 275 7.21 -28.64 2.44
C PHE A 275 6.67 -30.08 2.54
N ASP A 276 5.46 -30.27 3.07
CA ASP A 276 4.79 -31.56 3.05
C ASP A 276 4.26 -31.89 1.66
N PHE A 277 4.08 -30.85 0.81
CA PHE A 277 3.55 -30.98 -0.55
C PHE A 277 2.23 -31.78 -0.60
N ASP A 278 1.40 -31.59 0.44
CA ASP A 278 0.12 -32.28 0.55
C ASP A 278 -0.83 -31.82 -0.56
N LEU A 279 -1.37 -32.78 -1.31
CA LEU A 279 -2.25 -32.52 -2.45
C LEU A 279 -3.74 -32.57 -2.09
N GLU A 280 -4.09 -33.02 -0.88
CA GLU A 280 -5.50 -33.30 -0.57
C GLU A 280 -6.28 -32.08 -0.17
N ALA A 281 -5.67 -31.15 0.59
CA ALA A 281 -6.38 -29.97 1.04
C ALA A 281 -5.42 -28.85 1.43
N PHE A 282 -5.71 -27.66 0.98
CA PHE A 282 -5.05 -26.45 1.47
C PHE A 282 -5.42 -26.24 2.93
N ARG A 283 -4.42 -26.17 3.80
CA ARG A 283 -4.59 -25.87 5.23
C ARG A 283 -3.85 -24.57 5.50
N ARG A 284 -4.60 -23.56 5.83
CA ARG A 284 -4.04 -22.27 6.18
C ARG A 284 -3.07 -22.40 7.37
N THR A 285 -1.96 -21.66 7.33
CA THR A 285 -1.12 -21.44 8.51
C THR A 285 -1.97 -20.87 9.65
N GLU A 286 -1.64 -21.22 10.88
CA GLU A 286 -2.41 -20.78 12.04
C GLU A 286 -2.42 -19.25 12.16
N PRO A 287 -3.40 -18.68 12.89
CA PRO A 287 -3.68 -17.24 12.84
C PRO A 287 -2.55 -16.30 13.25
N ASP A 288 -1.57 -16.80 13.98
CA ASP A 288 -0.38 -16.00 14.34
C ASP A 288 0.50 -15.69 13.13
N CYS A 289 0.15 -16.24 11.99
CA CYS A 289 0.77 -16.03 10.72
C CYS A 289 -0.31 -15.71 9.68
N PHE A 290 -0.92 -14.54 9.74
CA PHE A 290 -1.29 -13.95 8.49
C PHE A 290 0.03 -13.56 7.83
N VAL A 291 0.82 -14.57 7.54
CA VAL A 291 1.80 -14.43 6.50
C VAL A 291 0.92 -14.33 5.27
N PRO A 292 0.75 -13.15 4.72
CA PRO A 292 0.01 -13.04 3.48
C PRO A 292 0.73 -14.00 2.55
N ASP A 293 -0.05 -14.82 1.94
CA ASP A 293 0.42 -15.82 1.02
C ASP A 293 1.53 -15.24 0.12
N PRO A 294 2.81 -15.49 0.40
CA PRO A 294 3.84 -15.10 -0.56
C PRO A 294 3.97 -16.13 -1.68
N GLY A 295 3.05 -17.08 -1.77
CA GLY A 295 2.94 -18.04 -2.88
C GLY A 295 2.71 -17.38 -4.23
N LEU A 296 2.84 -16.06 -4.25
CA LEU A 296 2.88 -15.26 -5.46
C LEU A 296 4.28 -14.77 -5.82
N PHE A 297 5.32 -15.22 -5.10
CA PHE A 297 6.65 -15.04 -5.63
C PHE A 297 6.84 -16.06 -6.77
N PRO A 298 7.05 -15.58 -7.98
CA PRO A 298 7.46 -16.51 -9.02
C PRO A 298 8.76 -17.17 -8.58
N ALA A 299 8.81 -18.46 -8.74
CA ALA A 299 10.03 -19.23 -8.52
C ALA A 299 11.16 -18.72 -9.41
#